data_d13ed296440364701e05d3674caf8d81
#
_entry.id   d13ed296440364701e05d3674caf8d81
#
_cell.length_a   1.000
_cell.length_b   1.000
_cell.length_c   1.000
_cell.angle_alpha   90.00
_cell.angle_beta   90.00
_cell.angle_gamma   90.00
#
_symmetry.space_group_name_H-M   'P 1'
#
loop_
_entity.id
_entity.type
_entity.pdbx_description
1 polymer ?
#
loop_
_entity_poly.entity_id
_entity_poly.type
_entity_poly.pdbx_seq_one_letter_code
_entity_poly.pdbx_strand_id
1 'polypeptide(L)'
;MRLLVVVLAAVISGSVAAAPAGYFNLRPGVALESGDSWTDAGARYHLYGVQSCLRGTYYADSSGRREDCGEASLAVMAAFIADTKPVCSPIATIAKVTHVVCYATVGADQLDLGNLMITSGYAFAALQADGLPYSPAYAVAEQVAREKRAGLWQFKDVQHPAILLGRAAARSPTIQ
;
A
#
# COMPACT_ATOMS: atom_id res chain seq x y z
N MET A 1 -44.28 -6.51 49.39
CA MET A 1 -42.79 -6.63 49.39
C MET A 1 -42.31 -6.67 47.95
N ARG A 2 -41.86 -5.51 47.39
CA ARG A 2 -41.43 -5.38 45.99
C ARG A 2 -39.91 -5.50 45.97
N LEU A 3 -39.39 -6.56 45.34
CA LEU A 3 -37.96 -6.72 45.08
C LEU A 3 -37.56 -5.77 43.91
N LEU A 4 -36.66 -4.82 44.20
CA LEU A 4 -35.97 -4.03 43.21
C LEU A 4 -34.77 -4.88 42.70
N VAL A 5 -34.82 -5.27 41.42
CA VAL A 5 -33.67 -5.88 40.74
C VAL A 5 -32.82 -4.74 40.18
N VAL A 6 -31.63 -4.52 40.75
CA VAL A 6 -30.64 -3.58 40.23
C VAL A 6 -29.79 -4.32 39.19
N VAL A 7 -29.96 -3.96 37.91
CA VAL A 7 -29.12 -4.47 36.83
C VAL A 7 -27.86 -3.61 36.77
N LEU A 8 -26.72 -4.19 37.16
CA LEU A 8 -25.41 -3.56 37.08
C LEU A 8 -24.91 -3.73 35.63
N ALA A 9 -24.91 -2.66 34.86
CA ALA A 9 -24.29 -2.65 33.50
C ALA A 9 -22.78 -2.53 33.66
N ALA A 10 -22.06 -3.62 33.35
CA ALA A 10 -20.60 -3.61 33.27
C ALA A 10 -20.16 -2.89 31.98
N VAL A 11 -19.56 -1.71 32.12
CA VAL A 11 -18.91 -0.97 31.02
C VAL A 11 -17.57 -1.64 30.73
N ILE A 12 -17.48 -2.40 29.64
CA ILE A 12 -16.22 -2.98 29.17
C ILE A 12 -15.45 -1.84 28.50
N SER A 13 -14.52 -1.23 29.21
CA SER A 13 -13.56 -0.27 28.64
C SER A 13 -12.53 -1.05 27.82
N GLY A 14 -12.73 -1.10 26.49
CA GLY A 14 -11.73 -1.63 25.56
C GLY A 14 -10.48 -0.74 25.60
N SER A 15 -9.35 -1.30 26.02
CA SER A 15 -8.04 -0.64 25.96
C SER A 15 -7.65 -0.47 24.49
N VAL A 16 -7.63 0.77 23.99
CA VAL A 16 -7.00 1.09 22.69
C VAL A 16 -5.49 1.02 22.94
N ALA A 17 -4.85 -0.03 22.41
CA ALA A 17 -3.38 -0.11 22.45
C ALA A 17 -2.81 1.06 21.65
N ALA A 18 -2.01 1.92 22.29
CA ALA A 18 -1.29 2.99 21.62
C ALA A 18 -0.15 2.37 20.79
N ALA A 19 0.09 2.93 19.58
CA ALA A 19 1.22 2.52 18.78
C ALA A 19 2.55 2.74 19.54
N PRO A 20 3.57 1.89 19.31
CA PRO A 20 4.90 2.08 19.90
C PRO A 20 5.48 3.46 19.59
N ALA A 21 6.43 3.93 20.42
CA ALA A 21 7.07 5.24 20.22
C ALA A 21 7.68 5.36 18.81
N GLY A 22 7.39 6.44 18.10
CA GLY A 22 7.82 6.66 16.72
C GLY A 22 6.92 6.05 15.65
N TYR A 23 5.96 5.19 16.03
CA TYR A 23 4.95 4.65 15.14
C TYR A 23 3.70 5.53 15.10
N PHE A 24 3.00 5.54 13.98
CA PHE A 24 1.72 6.24 13.84
C PHE A 24 0.67 5.38 13.14
N ASN A 25 -0.60 5.66 13.43
CA ASN A 25 -1.71 4.94 12.80
C ASN A 25 -2.02 5.54 11.43
N LEU A 26 -2.02 4.71 10.39
CA LEU A 26 -2.56 5.08 9.09
C LEU A 26 -4.09 4.92 9.12
N ARG A 27 -4.79 6.05 9.11
CA ARG A 27 -6.24 6.10 9.29
C ARG A 27 -6.97 6.18 7.96
N PRO A 28 -8.19 5.62 7.87
CA PRO A 28 -9.07 5.91 6.74
C PRO A 28 -9.31 7.42 6.59
N GLY A 29 -9.38 7.90 5.34
CA GLY A 29 -9.63 9.31 5.06
C GLY A 29 -8.36 10.15 4.84
N VAL A 30 -7.14 9.57 4.92
CA VAL A 30 -5.94 10.24 4.42
C VAL A 30 -6.05 10.47 2.90
N ALA A 31 -5.43 11.54 2.39
CA ALA A 31 -5.45 11.84 0.96
C ALA A 31 -4.48 10.92 0.20
N LEU A 32 -5.01 9.81 -0.35
CA LEU A 32 -4.22 8.89 -1.18
C LEU A 32 -3.83 9.55 -2.50
N GLU A 33 -2.55 9.59 -2.80
CA GLU A 33 -1.99 10.08 -4.05
C GLU A 33 -1.83 8.96 -5.09
N SER A 34 -1.49 7.76 -4.60
CA SER A 34 -1.34 6.52 -5.38
C SER A 34 -1.59 5.31 -4.49
N GLY A 35 -1.43 4.09 -5.01
CA GLY A 35 -1.54 2.86 -4.22
C GLY A 35 -0.34 2.60 -3.29
N ASP A 36 0.62 3.51 -3.20
CA ASP A 36 1.82 3.42 -2.37
C ASP A 36 2.16 4.73 -1.65
N SER A 37 1.40 5.82 -1.88
CA SER A 37 1.69 7.14 -1.29
C SER A 37 0.44 7.91 -0.90
N TRP A 38 0.58 8.75 0.13
CA TRP A 38 -0.50 9.60 0.66
C TRP A 38 0.03 10.86 1.33
N THR A 39 -0.90 11.80 1.56
CA THR A 39 -0.67 12.99 2.38
C THR A 39 -1.56 12.92 3.63
N ASP A 40 -0.99 13.17 4.80
CA ASP A 40 -1.71 13.34 6.07
C ASP A 40 -1.16 14.56 6.81
N ALA A 41 -2.04 15.46 7.26
CA ALA A 41 -1.70 16.70 7.96
C ALA A 41 -0.58 17.53 7.28
N GLY A 42 -0.53 17.53 5.94
CA GLY A 42 0.46 18.26 5.14
C GLY A 42 1.82 17.54 4.99
N ALA A 43 2.02 16.40 5.61
CA ALA A 43 3.19 15.55 5.40
C ALA A 43 2.91 14.50 4.34
N ARG A 44 3.91 14.23 3.47
CA ARG A 44 3.83 13.18 2.44
C ARG A 44 4.53 11.93 2.90
N TYR A 45 3.88 10.82 2.64
CA TYR A 45 4.35 9.48 2.99
C TYR A 45 4.39 8.57 1.76
N HIS A 46 5.32 7.64 1.76
CA HIS A 46 5.47 6.63 0.72
C HIS A 46 5.86 5.28 1.34
N LEU A 47 5.24 4.19 0.91
CA LEU A 47 5.63 2.84 1.32
C LEU A 47 7.05 2.53 0.81
N TYR A 48 7.98 2.23 1.72
CA TYR A 48 9.37 1.94 1.37
C TYR A 48 9.47 0.66 0.54
N GLY A 49 10.16 0.75 -0.59
CA GLY A 49 10.40 -0.41 -1.46
C GLY A 49 9.19 -0.91 -2.25
N VAL A 50 8.08 -0.18 -2.21
CA VAL A 50 6.85 -0.48 -2.96
C VAL A 50 6.69 0.51 -4.10
N GLN A 51 6.18 0.04 -5.24
CA GLN A 51 5.80 0.86 -6.38
C GLN A 51 4.38 0.46 -6.81
N SER A 52 3.44 1.37 -6.72
CA SER A 52 2.09 1.15 -7.27
C SER A 52 2.07 1.23 -8.78
N CYS A 53 1.02 0.72 -9.40
CA CYS A 53 0.78 0.99 -10.83
C CYS A 53 0.61 2.49 -11.08
N LEU A 54 1.08 2.95 -12.22
CA LEU A 54 1.03 4.38 -12.55
C LEU A 54 -0.35 4.77 -13.05
N ARG A 55 -0.89 5.87 -12.54
CA ARG A 55 -2.11 6.50 -13.09
C ARG A 55 -1.90 6.90 -14.54
N GLY A 56 -2.95 6.79 -15.34
CA GLY A 56 -2.89 7.04 -16.78
C GLY A 56 -2.31 5.88 -17.58
N THR A 57 -1.94 4.77 -16.92
CA THR A 57 -1.67 3.49 -17.59
C THR A 57 -2.89 2.59 -17.49
N TYR A 58 -3.15 1.80 -18.53
CA TYR A 58 -4.43 1.12 -18.66
C TYR A 58 -4.23 -0.36 -18.97
N TYR A 59 -5.20 -1.16 -18.56
CA TYR A 59 -5.33 -2.56 -18.94
C TYR A 59 -6.78 -2.85 -19.39
N ALA A 60 -6.97 -3.92 -20.14
CA ALA A 60 -8.29 -4.41 -20.49
C ALA A 60 -8.73 -5.47 -19.48
N ASP A 61 -9.88 -5.27 -18.85
CA ASP A 61 -10.47 -6.28 -17.95
C ASP A 61 -11.01 -7.49 -18.73
N SER A 62 -11.56 -8.48 -18.03
CA SER A 62 -12.10 -9.68 -18.64
C SER A 62 -13.30 -9.43 -19.57
N SER A 63 -13.96 -8.27 -19.47
CA SER A 63 -15.02 -7.81 -20.35
C SER A 63 -14.53 -6.98 -21.53
N GLY A 64 -13.22 -6.69 -21.58
CA GLY A 64 -12.60 -5.82 -22.58
C GLY A 64 -12.72 -4.33 -22.26
N ARG A 65 -13.21 -3.94 -21.06
CA ARG A 65 -13.22 -2.53 -20.65
C ARG A 65 -11.83 -2.09 -20.28
N ARG A 66 -11.55 -0.84 -20.66
CA ARG A 66 -10.31 -0.17 -20.32
C ARG A 66 -10.39 0.39 -18.91
N GLU A 67 -9.52 -0.10 -18.02
CA GLU A 67 -9.44 0.29 -16.61
C GLU A 67 -8.09 0.95 -16.32
N ASP A 68 -8.06 1.97 -15.45
CA ASP A 68 -6.83 2.63 -15.03
C ASP A 68 -6.13 1.79 -13.96
N CYS A 69 -4.88 1.42 -14.25
CA CYS A 69 -4.07 0.56 -13.40
C CYS A 69 -3.72 1.22 -12.06
N GLY A 70 -3.42 2.52 -12.06
CA GLY A 70 -3.11 3.26 -10.83
C GLY A 70 -4.32 3.42 -9.93
N GLU A 71 -5.52 3.63 -10.51
CA GLU A 71 -6.77 3.68 -9.74
C GLU A 71 -7.10 2.32 -9.11
N ALA A 72 -6.84 1.21 -9.81
CA ALA A 72 -7.00 -0.12 -9.24
C ALA A 72 -6.07 -0.35 -8.03
N SER A 73 -4.79 0.02 -8.15
CA SER A 73 -3.84 -0.03 -7.02
C SER A 73 -4.29 0.84 -5.84
N LEU A 74 -4.76 2.05 -6.10
CA LEU A 74 -5.23 2.99 -5.09
C LEU A 74 -6.47 2.46 -4.36
N ALA A 75 -7.43 1.91 -5.09
CA ALA A 75 -8.64 1.35 -4.50
C ALA A 75 -8.34 0.19 -3.54
N VAL A 76 -7.40 -0.69 -3.89
CA VAL A 76 -6.97 -1.80 -3.02
C VAL A 76 -6.21 -1.28 -1.79
N MET A 77 -5.34 -0.28 -1.93
CA MET A 77 -4.67 0.37 -0.79
C MET A 77 -5.71 0.97 0.17
N ALA A 78 -6.72 1.69 -0.35
CA ALA A 78 -7.80 2.26 0.46
C ALA A 78 -8.57 1.19 1.24
N ALA A 79 -8.87 0.04 0.60
CA ALA A 79 -9.52 -1.09 1.23
C ALA A 79 -8.67 -1.68 2.37
N PHE A 80 -7.37 -1.93 2.13
CA PHE A 80 -6.47 -2.41 3.19
C PHE A 80 -6.40 -1.45 4.37
N ILE A 81 -6.31 -0.12 4.13
CA ILE A 81 -6.30 0.87 5.21
C ILE A 81 -7.59 0.81 6.02
N ALA A 82 -8.74 0.73 5.36
CA ALA A 82 -10.05 0.68 6.02
C ALA A 82 -10.22 -0.57 6.88
N ASP A 83 -9.82 -1.73 6.34
CA ASP A 83 -10.08 -3.04 6.95
C ASP A 83 -9.06 -3.38 8.05
N THR A 84 -7.78 -3.01 7.87
CA THR A 84 -6.69 -3.49 8.73
C THR A 84 -6.10 -2.43 9.65
N LYS A 85 -6.46 -1.15 9.48
CA LYS A 85 -6.00 -0.01 10.30
C LYS A 85 -4.49 -0.05 10.55
N PRO A 86 -3.66 0.05 9.52
CA PRO A 86 -2.23 -0.20 9.63
C PRO A 86 -1.53 0.77 10.58
N VAL A 87 -0.45 0.28 11.19
CA VAL A 87 0.48 1.07 12.00
C VAL A 87 1.79 1.20 11.25
N CYS A 88 2.27 2.43 11.05
CA CYS A 88 3.43 2.72 10.21
C CYS A 88 4.63 3.18 11.04
N SER A 89 5.82 2.74 10.63
CA SER A 89 7.11 3.16 11.17
C SER A 89 7.89 3.94 10.14
N PRO A 90 8.35 5.17 10.42
CA PRO A 90 9.25 5.90 9.53
C PRO A 90 10.60 5.19 9.39
N ILE A 91 11.11 5.13 8.14
CA ILE A 91 12.42 4.55 7.81
C ILE A 91 13.40 5.67 7.47
N ALA A 92 13.00 6.61 6.60
CA ALA A 92 13.84 7.72 6.14
C ALA A 92 12.97 8.85 5.64
N THR A 93 13.53 10.06 5.59
CA THR A 93 12.92 11.20 4.90
C THR A 93 13.83 11.65 3.77
N ILE A 94 13.34 11.59 2.53
CA ILE A 94 14.08 11.95 1.31
C ILE A 94 13.24 12.97 0.55
N ALA A 95 13.81 14.11 0.18
CA ALA A 95 13.14 15.18 -0.57
C ALA A 95 11.75 15.56 0.01
N LYS A 96 11.64 15.67 1.34
CA LYS A 96 10.40 16.00 2.09
C LYS A 96 9.31 14.91 2.02
N VAL A 97 9.62 13.71 1.56
CA VAL A 97 8.76 12.54 1.61
C VAL A 97 9.26 11.60 2.69
N THR A 98 8.41 11.22 3.62
CA THR A 98 8.75 10.23 4.65
C THR A 98 8.44 8.83 4.14
N HIS A 99 9.48 8.03 3.96
CA HIS A 99 9.37 6.62 3.60
C HIS A 99 9.06 5.80 4.85
N VAL A 100 8.08 4.92 4.75
CA VAL A 100 7.57 4.15 5.89
C VAL A 100 7.40 2.67 5.55
N VAL A 101 7.49 1.83 6.56
CA VAL A 101 6.95 0.45 6.55
C VAL A 101 5.69 0.45 7.41
N CYS A 102 4.60 -0.13 6.89
CA CYS A 102 3.34 -0.21 7.60
C CYS A 102 2.96 -1.66 7.85
N TYR A 103 2.38 -1.93 9.01
CA TYR A 103 1.93 -3.25 9.43
C TYR A 103 0.42 -3.27 9.57
N ALA A 104 -0.21 -4.13 8.79
CA ALA A 104 -1.65 -4.38 8.76
C ALA A 104 -1.99 -5.48 9.77
N THR A 105 -3.06 -5.30 10.54
CA THR A 105 -3.58 -6.34 11.44
C THR A 105 -4.59 -7.21 10.71
N VAL A 106 -4.26 -8.48 10.50
CA VAL A 106 -5.12 -9.47 9.84
C VAL A 106 -5.35 -10.64 10.80
N GLY A 107 -6.52 -10.70 11.39
CA GLY A 107 -6.80 -11.64 12.48
C GLY A 107 -5.92 -11.36 13.70
N ALA A 108 -5.08 -12.31 14.09
CA ALA A 108 -4.12 -12.18 15.20
C ALA A 108 -2.71 -11.74 14.71
N ASP A 109 -2.48 -11.69 13.41
CA ASP A 109 -1.15 -11.44 12.82
C ASP A 109 -0.98 -9.98 12.43
N GLN A 110 0.29 -9.52 12.49
CA GLN A 110 0.72 -8.26 11.91
C GLN A 110 1.54 -8.55 10.66
N LEU A 111 1.01 -8.14 9.50
CA LEU A 111 1.59 -8.38 8.20
C LEU A 111 2.06 -7.07 7.58
N ASP A 112 3.20 -7.11 6.90
CA ASP A 112 3.71 -5.97 6.15
C ASP A 112 2.73 -5.58 5.03
N LEU A 113 2.22 -4.33 5.07
CA LEU A 113 1.24 -3.82 4.11
C LEU A 113 1.79 -3.76 2.69
N GLY A 114 3.07 -3.41 2.53
CA GLY A 114 3.74 -3.43 1.22
C GLY A 114 3.77 -4.83 0.63
N ASN A 115 4.09 -5.82 1.46
CA ASN A 115 4.05 -7.23 1.05
C ASN A 115 2.64 -7.68 0.68
N LEU A 116 1.61 -7.27 1.45
CA LEU A 116 0.21 -7.57 1.14
C LEU A 116 -0.22 -6.98 -0.22
N MET A 117 0.13 -5.73 -0.49
CA MET A 117 -0.16 -5.06 -1.75
C MET A 117 0.51 -5.77 -2.93
N ILE A 118 1.77 -6.22 -2.76
CA ILE A 118 2.54 -6.91 -3.80
C ILE A 118 2.01 -8.33 -4.01
N THR A 119 1.78 -9.10 -2.94
CA THR A 119 1.29 -10.48 -3.05
C THR A 119 -0.14 -10.56 -3.58
N SER A 120 -0.97 -9.53 -3.32
CA SER A 120 -2.30 -9.41 -3.93
C SER A 120 -2.24 -8.97 -5.41
N GLY A 121 -1.06 -8.57 -5.91
CA GLY A 121 -0.83 -8.19 -7.29
C GLY A 121 -1.28 -6.78 -7.65
N TYR A 122 -1.45 -5.88 -6.66
CA TYR A 122 -1.84 -4.49 -6.88
C TYR A 122 -0.71 -3.48 -6.61
N ALA A 123 0.48 -3.98 -6.26
CA ALA A 123 1.73 -3.22 -6.26
C ALA A 123 2.88 -4.08 -6.76
N PHE A 124 4.03 -3.46 -6.94
CA PHE A 124 5.25 -4.03 -7.51
C PHE A 124 6.41 -3.76 -6.57
N ALA A 125 7.45 -4.57 -6.62
CA ALA A 125 8.69 -4.28 -5.93
C ALA A 125 9.37 -3.07 -6.58
N ALA A 126 9.62 -2.02 -5.80
CA ALA A 126 10.34 -0.86 -6.31
C ALA A 126 11.80 -1.22 -6.61
N LEU A 127 12.31 -0.71 -7.75
CA LEU A 127 13.67 -0.94 -8.20
C LEU A 127 14.52 0.32 -8.00
N GLN A 128 15.78 0.12 -7.63
CA GLN A 128 16.82 1.12 -7.60
C GLN A 128 17.26 1.50 -9.03
N ALA A 129 18.08 2.53 -9.16
CA ALA A 129 18.57 2.98 -10.47
C ALA A 129 19.43 1.93 -11.21
N ASP A 130 20.07 1.02 -10.48
CA ASP A 130 20.83 -0.11 -11.01
C ASP A 130 19.95 -1.33 -11.38
N GLY A 131 18.63 -1.24 -11.16
CA GLY A 131 17.67 -2.29 -11.43
C GLY A 131 17.52 -3.33 -10.31
N LEU A 132 18.25 -3.21 -9.21
CA LEU A 132 18.07 -4.08 -8.05
C LEU A 132 16.83 -3.66 -7.24
N PRO A 133 16.10 -4.60 -6.61
CA PRO A 133 14.98 -4.26 -5.76
C PRO A 133 15.45 -3.57 -4.48
N TYR A 134 14.69 -2.59 -3.98
CA TYR A 134 14.91 -2.03 -2.64
C TYR A 134 14.75 -3.08 -1.53
N SER A 135 13.85 -4.03 -1.73
CA SER A 135 13.60 -5.16 -0.82
C SER A 135 13.62 -6.47 -1.61
N PRO A 136 14.61 -7.36 -1.39
CA PRO A 136 14.62 -8.69 -2.01
C PRO A 136 13.39 -9.52 -1.66
N ALA A 137 12.83 -9.35 -0.45
CA ALA A 137 11.61 -10.05 -0.04
C ALA A 137 10.40 -9.62 -0.89
N TYR A 138 10.31 -8.34 -1.26
CA TYR A 138 9.24 -7.85 -2.13
C TYR A 138 9.39 -8.36 -3.57
N ALA A 139 10.61 -8.50 -4.08
CA ALA A 139 10.84 -9.10 -5.40
C ALA A 139 10.40 -10.57 -5.44
N VAL A 140 10.65 -11.32 -4.37
CA VAL A 140 10.15 -12.71 -4.24
C VAL A 140 8.62 -12.72 -4.17
N ALA A 141 8.01 -11.83 -3.39
CA ALA A 141 6.56 -11.70 -3.28
C ALA A 141 5.91 -11.37 -4.64
N GLU A 142 6.53 -10.46 -5.41
CA GLU A 142 6.09 -10.13 -6.76
C GLU A 142 6.18 -11.33 -7.71
N GLN A 143 7.29 -12.07 -7.67
CA GLN A 143 7.45 -13.28 -8.46
C GLN A 143 6.30 -14.27 -8.21
N VAL A 144 5.98 -14.50 -6.93
CA VAL A 144 4.87 -15.38 -6.54
C VAL A 144 3.52 -14.85 -7.03
N ALA A 145 3.28 -13.53 -6.93
CA ALA A 145 2.07 -12.89 -7.43
C ALA A 145 1.91 -13.05 -8.96
N ARG A 146 3.01 -12.91 -9.70
CA ARG A 146 3.05 -13.12 -11.17
C ARG A 146 2.74 -14.56 -11.55
N GLU A 147 3.37 -15.54 -10.89
CA GLU A 147 3.14 -16.96 -11.14
C GLU A 147 1.68 -17.37 -10.89
N LYS A 148 1.08 -16.82 -9.83
CA LYS A 148 -0.33 -17.01 -9.47
C LYS A 148 -1.31 -16.17 -10.30
N ARG A 149 -0.82 -15.25 -11.14
CA ARG A 149 -1.63 -14.26 -11.85
C ARG A 149 -2.54 -13.48 -10.90
N ALA A 150 -2.02 -13.10 -9.74
CA ALA A 150 -2.77 -12.35 -8.73
C ALA A 150 -3.04 -10.90 -9.19
N GLY A 151 -4.22 -10.38 -8.86
CA GLY A 151 -4.57 -8.99 -9.10
C GLY A 151 -4.34 -8.54 -10.55
N LEU A 152 -3.53 -7.51 -10.73
CA LEU A 152 -3.20 -6.93 -12.03
C LEU A 152 -2.40 -7.89 -12.94
N TRP A 153 -1.68 -8.87 -12.38
CA TRP A 153 -0.89 -9.84 -13.15
C TRP A 153 -1.73 -10.82 -13.98
N GLN A 154 -3.05 -10.88 -13.77
CA GLN A 154 -3.95 -11.65 -14.65
C GLN A 154 -4.11 -11.03 -16.05
N PHE A 155 -3.82 -9.73 -16.20
CA PHE A 155 -4.00 -8.98 -17.45
C PHE A 155 -2.65 -8.85 -18.20
N LYS A 156 -2.64 -9.18 -19.49
CA LYS A 156 -1.42 -9.30 -20.29
C LYS A 156 -0.79 -7.94 -20.65
N ASP A 157 -1.58 -6.89 -20.64
CA ASP A 157 -1.19 -5.52 -21.01
C ASP A 157 -0.69 -4.69 -19.81
N VAL A 158 -0.79 -5.20 -18.59
CA VAL A 158 -0.16 -4.57 -17.43
C VAL A 158 1.36 -4.69 -17.53
N GLN A 159 2.05 -3.54 -17.48
CA GLN A 159 3.51 -3.46 -17.50
C GLN A 159 4.03 -3.05 -16.12
N HIS A 160 5.17 -3.62 -15.73
CA HIS A 160 5.85 -3.19 -14.51
C HIS A 160 6.19 -1.69 -14.58
N PRO A 161 5.84 -0.88 -13.56
CA PRO A 161 6.04 0.57 -13.58
C PRO A 161 7.47 0.99 -13.86
N ALA A 162 8.48 0.27 -13.37
CA ALA A 162 9.88 0.57 -13.63
C ALA A 162 10.22 0.59 -15.14
N ILE A 163 9.58 -0.25 -15.96
CA ILE A 163 9.77 -0.26 -17.42
C ILE A 163 9.23 1.04 -18.02
N LEU A 164 8.07 1.49 -17.56
CA LEU A 164 7.44 2.72 -18.04
C LEU A 164 8.23 3.96 -17.62
N LEU A 165 8.68 4.01 -16.38
CA LEU A 165 9.51 5.09 -15.84
C LEU A 165 10.87 5.15 -16.54
N GLY A 166 11.52 4.02 -16.76
CA GLY A 166 12.79 3.94 -17.50
C GLY A 166 12.66 4.45 -18.95
N ARG A 167 11.57 4.09 -19.63
CA ARG A 167 11.28 4.61 -20.99
C ARG A 167 11.02 6.13 -20.99
N ALA A 168 10.33 6.65 -19.97
CA ALA A 168 10.06 8.08 -19.85
C ALA A 168 11.37 8.84 -19.59
N ALA A 169 12.22 8.36 -18.69
CA ALA A 169 13.53 8.95 -18.40
C ALA A 169 14.44 8.98 -19.65
N ALA A 170 14.46 7.90 -20.43
CA ALA A 170 15.25 7.83 -21.66
C ALA A 170 14.77 8.79 -22.79
N ARG A 171 13.52 9.25 -22.71
CA ARG A 171 12.95 10.22 -23.68
C ARG A 171 13.12 11.68 -23.26
N SER A 172 13.43 11.94 -21.98
CA SER A 172 13.68 13.30 -21.50
C SER A 172 15.05 13.75 -21.97
N PRO A 173 15.16 14.85 -22.76
CA PRO A 173 16.47 15.36 -23.17
C PRO A 173 17.25 15.79 -21.93
N THR A 174 18.49 15.33 -21.82
CA THR A 174 19.43 15.79 -20.80
C THR A 174 19.64 17.28 -21.02
N ILE A 175 19.03 18.12 -20.20
CA ILE A 175 19.39 19.55 -20.15
C ILE A 175 20.78 19.60 -19.52
N GLN A 176 21.80 19.75 -20.36
CA GLN A 176 23.17 20.06 -19.94
C GLN A 176 23.28 21.56 -19.65
#